data_fa7e09b6d493a28dbe8e3bbe00cebd2a
#
_entry.id   fa7e09b6d493a28dbe8e3bbe00cebd2a
#
_cell.length_a   1.000
_cell.length_b   1.000
_cell.length_c   1.000
_cell.angle_alpha   90.00
_cell.angle_beta   90.00
_cell.angle_gamma   90.00
#
_symmetry.space_group_name_H-M   'P 1'
#
loop_
_entity.id
_entity.type
_entity.pdbx_description
1 polymer ?
#
loop_
_entity_poly.entity_id
_entity_poly.type
_entity_poly.pdbx_seq_one_letter_code
_entity_poly.pdbx_strand_id
1 'polypeptide(L)'
;MHIEEHPEHVRVMDRLVAELQLLRLNAGDVSYTQISDRVRDLRQSRGETGSTAFVGRTTSYDAFQPGRHRINPDLIADIVTVLGEDAEGAARWREYCIRARADETRRRRADTTALASAADENGVPPGAQTAAPALAARPSPRPADGDRDNWFTRTLGARGATLTLLTLIVICCALVNVSGSRLAVTFALPLYLDMIGTTIAAIAVEPWFGVAVAILSHSLGALALWEWQGLPFMIVNIVGALIWGYGVRSWRLGTTPLRYFLLSIIVAISCTIVATPIIILVWGGASINEGAQGIAANLLALGQGVIGAVLSANILTSIMDKLIAGFIAISVLPYVLAALPVHARGVEVIPSTMHA
;
A
#
# COMPACT_ATOMS: atom_id res chain seq x y z
N MET A 1 18.26 -5.82 41.95
CA MET A 1 16.99 -5.99 41.25
C MET A 1 17.35 -6.63 39.92
N HIS A 2 17.39 -7.96 39.91
CA HIS A 2 17.74 -8.75 38.72
C HIS A 2 16.54 -8.73 37.77
N ILE A 3 16.75 -8.19 36.60
CA ILE A 3 15.83 -8.39 35.46
C ILE A 3 16.34 -9.67 34.77
N GLU A 4 15.65 -10.79 35.00
CA GLU A 4 15.85 -12.02 34.24
C GLU A 4 15.30 -11.78 32.82
N GLU A 5 16.20 -11.56 31.86
CA GLU A 5 15.90 -11.68 30.44
C GLU A 5 15.61 -13.15 30.13
N HIS A 6 14.37 -13.47 29.78
CA HIS A 6 14.02 -14.74 29.15
C HIS A 6 14.39 -14.70 27.65
N PRO A 7 15.43 -15.44 27.20
CA PRO A 7 15.94 -15.37 25.84
C PRO A 7 15.29 -16.37 24.87
N GLU A 8 14.06 -16.85 25.08
CA GLU A 8 13.57 -18.00 24.30
C GLU A 8 12.64 -17.71 23.11
N HIS A 9 12.36 -16.48 22.75
CA HIS A 9 11.41 -16.21 21.65
C HIS A 9 11.88 -15.31 20.52
N VAL A 10 13.16 -14.98 20.42
CA VAL A 10 13.66 -14.20 19.28
C VAL A 10 13.77 -15.12 18.05
N ARG A 11 13.04 -14.82 17.00
CA ARG A 11 13.10 -15.55 15.74
C ARG A 11 14.51 -15.51 15.18
N VAL A 12 14.99 -16.61 14.62
CA VAL A 12 16.35 -16.71 14.04
C VAL A 12 16.53 -15.65 12.94
N MET A 13 15.48 -15.36 12.17
CA MET A 13 15.50 -14.33 11.14
C MET A 13 15.65 -12.91 11.72
N ASP A 14 15.04 -12.62 12.88
CA ASP A 14 15.17 -11.32 13.54
C ASP A 14 16.58 -11.12 14.13
N ARG A 15 17.25 -12.19 14.56
CA ARG A 15 18.68 -12.13 14.94
C ARG A 15 19.57 -11.80 13.76
N LEU A 16 19.37 -12.44 12.60
CA LEU A 16 20.09 -12.12 11.37
C LEU A 16 19.93 -10.64 10.99
N VAL A 17 18.70 -10.11 11.09
CA VAL A 17 18.43 -8.70 10.81
C VAL A 17 19.15 -7.78 11.82
N ALA A 18 19.15 -8.12 13.12
CA ALA A 18 19.84 -7.33 14.13
C ALA A 18 21.35 -7.29 13.89
N GLU A 19 21.97 -8.43 13.57
CA GLU A 19 23.39 -8.51 13.23
C GLU A 19 23.70 -7.72 11.94
N LEU A 20 22.84 -7.78 10.93
CA LEU A 20 22.98 -7.01 9.70
C LEU A 20 22.90 -5.49 9.95
N GLN A 21 22.00 -5.04 10.87
CA GLN A 21 21.93 -3.65 11.29
C GLN A 21 23.22 -3.20 12.01
N LEU A 22 23.78 -4.04 12.88
CA LEU A 22 25.05 -3.77 13.54
C LEU A 22 26.20 -3.65 12.53
N LEU A 23 26.25 -4.54 11.54
CA LEU A 23 27.25 -4.45 10.47
C LEU A 23 27.15 -3.13 9.71
N ARG A 24 25.91 -2.67 9.39
CA ARG A 24 25.67 -1.38 8.73
C ARG A 24 26.18 -0.20 9.57
N LEU A 25 25.92 -0.21 10.87
CA LEU A 25 26.38 0.82 11.80
C LEU A 25 27.91 0.84 11.87
N ASN A 26 28.54 -0.34 11.99
CA ASN A 26 30.01 -0.48 12.03
C ASN A 26 30.68 -0.03 10.72
N ALA A 27 29.99 -0.17 9.58
CA ALA A 27 30.43 0.32 8.29
C ALA A 27 30.29 1.85 8.11
N GLY A 28 29.90 2.58 9.17
CA GLY A 28 29.75 4.04 9.16
C GLY A 28 28.30 4.51 8.93
N ASP A 29 27.32 3.75 9.39
CA ASP A 29 25.87 4.05 9.27
C ASP A 29 25.46 4.33 7.81
N VAL A 30 25.91 3.49 6.90
CA VAL A 30 25.68 3.64 5.45
C VAL A 30 24.18 3.73 5.16
N SER A 31 23.75 4.73 4.39
CA SER A 31 22.34 4.89 4.02
C SER A 31 21.86 3.78 3.08
N TYR A 32 20.56 3.43 3.15
CA TYR A 32 19.99 2.38 2.29
C TYR A 32 20.07 2.71 0.79
N THR A 33 20.10 4.00 0.44
CA THR A 33 20.33 4.44 -0.94
C THR A 33 21.77 4.12 -1.37
N GLN A 34 22.75 4.44 -0.54
CA GLN A 34 24.15 4.11 -0.81
C GLN A 34 24.39 2.60 -0.88
N ILE A 35 23.71 1.80 -0.02
CA ILE A 35 23.76 0.34 -0.10
C ILE A 35 23.21 -0.12 -1.45
N SER A 36 22.03 0.37 -1.88
CA SER A 36 21.45 0.00 -3.18
C SER A 36 22.36 0.34 -4.36
N ASP A 37 22.97 1.52 -4.34
CA ASP A 37 23.88 1.96 -5.40
C ASP A 37 25.15 1.11 -5.44
N ARG A 38 25.77 0.86 -4.28
CA ARG A 38 26.98 0.00 -4.19
C ARG A 38 26.69 -1.44 -4.60
N VAL A 39 25.51 -2.00 -4.23
CA VAL A 39 25.13 -3.36 -4.66
C VAL A 39 24.90 -3.41 -6.16
N ARG A 40 24.30 -2.38 -6.74
CA ARG A 40 24.16 -2.28 -8.20
C ARG A 40 25.52 -2.26 -8.89
N ASP A 41 26.44 -1.42 -8.42
CA ASP A 41 27.79 -1.29 -8.98
C ASP A 41 28.57 -2.61 -8.83
N LEU A 42 28.45 -3.31 -7.70
CA LEU A 42 29.03 -4.63 -7.46
C LEU A 42 28.49 -5.67 -8.46
N ARG A 43 27.19 -5.70 -8.70
CA ARG A 43 26.58 -6.64 -9.67
C ARG A 43 26.96 -6.32 -11.10
N GLN A 44 27.03 -5.05 -11.45
CA GLN A 44 27.54 -4.62 -12.78
C GLN A 44 28.98 -5.02 -12.99
N SER A 45 29.84 -4.91 -11.98
CA SER A 45 31.24 -5.37 -12.06
C SER A 45 31.38 -6.88 -12.29
N ARG A 46 30.35 -7.65 -11.89
CA ARG A 46 30.24 -9.10 -12.14
C ARG A 46 29.62 -9.44 -13.50
N GLY A 47 29.27 -8.43 -14.32
CA GLY A 47 28.68 -8.61 -15.65
C GLY A 47 27.13 -8.73 -15.64
N GLU A 48 26.47 -8.49 -14.51
CA GLU A 48 25.01 -8.43 -14.48
C GLU A 48 24.51 -7.13 -15.12
N THR A 49 23.43 -7.20 -15.90
CA THR A 49 22.89 -6.05 -16.64
C THR A 49 21.39 -5.92 -16.46
N GLY A 50 20.85 -4.73 -16.67
CA GLY A 50 19.40 -4.48 -16.65
C GLY A 50 18.77 -4.71 -15.28
N SER A 51 17.63 -5.41 -15.27
CA SER A 51 16.85 -5.64 -14.04
C SER A 51 17.53 -6.58 -13.02
N THR A 52 18.50 -7.37 -13.42
CA THR A 52 19.23 -8.29 -12.52
C THR A 52 20.24 -7.55 -11.66
N ALA A 53 20.89 -6.53 -12.21
CA ALA A 53 21.83 -5.67 -11.48
C ALA A 53 21.12 -4.70 -10.53
N PHE A 54 19.87 -4.33 -10.85
CA PHE A 54 19.15 -3.29 -10.11
C PHE A 54 18.58 -3.81 -8.79
N VAL A 55 18.93 -3.13 -7.69
CA VAL A 55 18.34 -3.32 -6.37
C VAL A 55 17.74 -2.00 -5.92
N GLY A 56 16.43 -1.97 -5.76
CA GLY A 56 15.73 -0.76 -5.28
C GLY A 56 16.07 -0.44 -3.82
N ARG A 57 16.06 0.86 -3.47
CA ARG A 57 16.25 1.33 -2.09
C ARG A 57 15.31 0.62 -1.10
N THR A 58 14.05 0.42 -1.50
CA THR A 58 13.03 -0.27 -0.67
C THR A 58 13.46 -1.71 -0.41
N THR A 59 13.98 -2.42 -1.40
CA THR A 59 14.46 -3.80 -1.27
C THR A 59 15.66 -3.90 -0.31
N SER A 60 16.58 -2.94 -0.39
CA SER A 60 17.70 -2.84 0.57
C SER A 60 17.20 -2.53 1.98
N TYR A 61 16.31 -1.55 2.14
CA TYR A 61 15.69 -1.22 3.43
C TYR A 61 14.97 -2.43 4.04
N ASP A 62 14.20 -3.14 3.23
CA ASP A 62 13.44 -4.32 3.64
C ASP A 62 14.31 -5.45 4.19
N ALA A 63 15.54 -5.59 3.70
CA ALA A 63 16.49 -6.59 4.20
C ALA A 63 16.91 -6.35 5.67
N PHE A 64 16.75 -5.11 6.15
CA PHE A 64 17.09 -4.70 7.52
C PHE A 64 15.87 -4.61 8.45
N GLN A 65 14.67 -5.02 8.01
CA GLN A 65 13.46 -4.94 8.83
C GLN A 65 13.19 -6.27 9.56
N PRO A 66 12.91 -6.24 10.88
CA PRO A 66 12.49 -7.42 11.63
C PRO A 66 11.11 -7.89 11.17
N GLY A 67 10.76 -9.13 11.52
CA GLY A 67 9.46 -9.73 11.18
C GLY A 67 9.36 -10.26 9.75
N ARG A 68 10.42 -10.19 8.95
CA ARG A 68 10.44 -10.72 7.58
C ARG A 68 10.58 -12.23 7.56
N HIS A 69 9.75 -12.89 6.77
CA HIS A 69 9.78 -14.35 6.62
C HIS A 69 10.64 -14.82 5.44
N ARG A 70 10.97 -13.93 4.52
CA ARG A 70 11.78 -14.23 3.33
C ARG A 70 12.71 -13.06 3.02
N ILE A 71 13.99 -13.32 3.14
CA ILE A 71 15.06 -12.44 2.66
C ILE A 71 15.83 -13.23 1.59
N ASN A 72 16.23 -12.56 0.51
CA ASN A 72 17.02 -13.20 -0.54
C ASN A 72 18.46 -13.40 -0.06
N PRO A 73 18.99 -14.66 0.03
CA PRO A 73 20.36 -14.92 0.51
C PRO A 73 21.44 -14.28 -0.35
N ASP A 74 21.23 -14.19 -1.67
CA ASP A 74 22.18 -13.58 -2.58
C ASP A 74 22.24 -12.06 -2.40
N LEU A 75 21.08 -11.44 -2.11
CA LEU A 75 21.05 -10.03 -1.76
C LEU A 75 21.77 -9.75 -0.43
N ILE A 76 21.63 -10.62 0.57
CA ILE A 76 22.36 -10.49 1.84
C ILE A 76 23.86 -10.58 1.60
N ALA A 77 24.32 -11.54 0.80
CA ALA A 77 25.74 -11.66 0.44
C ALA A 77 26.26 -10.39 -0.25
N ASP A 78 25.50 -9.80 -1.18
CA ASP A 78 25.88 -8.56 -1.85
C ASP A 78 25.91 -7.37 -0.87
N ILE A 79 24.90 -7.25 0.02
CA ILE A 79 24.83 -6.18 1.02
C ILE A 79 26.03 -6.25 1.97
N VAL A 80 26.36 -7.40 2.51
CA VAL A 80 27.46 -7.51 3.47
C VAL A 80 28.82 -7.29 2.78
N THR A 81 28.98 -7.69 1.52
CA THR A 81 30.18 -7.38 0.71
C THR A 81 30.37 -5.87 0.57
N VAL A 82 29.31 -5.11 0.25
CA VAL A 82 29.42 -3.63 0.11
C VAL A 82 29.53 -2.90 1.44
N LEU A 83 29.26 -3.59 2.56
CA LEU A 83 29.48 -3.10 3.92
C LEU A 83 30.88 -3.45 4.45
N GLY A 84 31.71 -4.18 3.69
CA GLY A 84 33.10 -4.42 4.00
C GLY A 84 33.46 -5.86 4.39
N GLU A 85 32.52 -6.80 4.32
CA GLU A 85 32.82 -8.22 4.50
C GLU A 85 33.59 -8.77 3.30
N ASP A 86 34.52 -9.67 3.54
CA ASP A 86 35.21 -10.40 2.49
C ASP A 86 34.33 -11.51 1.86
N ALA A 87 34.88 -12.18 0.84
CA ALA A 87 34.12 -13.22 0.14
C ALA A 87 33.75 -14.41 1.06
N GLU A 88 34.56 -14.72 2.04
CA GLU A 88 34.28 -15.80 3.01
C GLU A 88 33.18 -15.34 4.01
N GLY A 89 33.27 -14.11 4.48
CA GLY A 89 32.22 -13.48 5.30
C GLY A 89 30.89 -13.46 4.58
N ALA A 90 30.86 -13.00 3.33
CA ALA A 90 29.65 -12.99 2.51
C ALA A 90 29.04 -14.39 2.31
N ALA A 91 29.88 -15.41 2.14
CA ALA A 91 29.41 -16.80 2.04
C ALA A 91 28.80 -17.30 3.35
N ARG A 92 29.41 -16.97 4.51
CA ARG A 92 28.86 -17.29 5.84
C ARG A 92 27.50 -16.64 6.06
N TRP A 93 27.34 -15.36 5.73
CA TRP A 93 26.09 -14.63 5.83
C TRP A 93 24.99 -15.24 4.93
N ARG A 94 25.37 -15.60 3.71
CA ARG A 94 24.45 -16.28 2.79
C ARG A 94 23.95 -17.61 3.36
N GLU A 95 24.85 -18.43 3.89
CA GLU A 95 24.49 -19.71 4.52
C GLU A 95 23.62 -19.51 5.78
N TYR A 96 23.95 -18.54 6.62
CA TYR A 96 23.14 -18.19 7.79
C TYR A 96 21.72 -17.81 7.38
N CYS A 97 21.56 -16.99 6.33
CA CYS A 97 20.24 -16.62 5.79
C CYS A 97 19.47 -17.84 5.29
N ILE A 98 20.12 -18.80 4.61
CA ILE A 98 19.48 -20.04 4.16
C ILE A 98 19.00 -20.89 5.34
N ARG A 99 19.82 -21.04 6.37
CA ARG A 99 19.45 -21.79 7.60
C ARG A 99 18.29 -21.12 8.32
N ALA A 100 18.34 -19.81 8.51
CA ALA A 100 17.25 -19.06 9.16
C ALA A 100 15.91 -19.21 8.42
N ARG A 101 15.92 -19.23 7.09
CA ARG A 101 14.73 -19.50 6.27
C ARG A 101 14.21 -20.93 6.43
N ALA A 102 15.10 -21.91 6.51
CA ALA A 102 14.71 -23.31 6.71
C ALA A 102 14.04 -23.51 8.07
N ASP A 103 14.58 -22.89 9.13
CA ASP A 103 14.04 -22.96 10.48
C ASP A 103 12.67 -22.26 10.59
N GLU A 104 12.50 -21.11 9.98
CA GLU A 104 11.20 -20.41 9.91
C GLU A 104 10.15 -21.27 9.19
N THR A 105 10.54 -21.95 8.11
CA THR A 105 9.65 -22.84 7.37
C THR A 105 9.24 -24.06 8.20
N ARG A 106 10.16 -24.63 9.00
CA ARG A 106 9.87 -25.75 9.91
C ARG A 106 8.90 -25.34 11.01
N ARG A 107 9.13 -24.17 11.64
CA ARG A 107 8.25 -23.64 12.69
C ARG A 107 6.83 -23.45 12.16
N ARG A 108 6.66 -22.81 11.01
CA ARG A 108 5.34 -22.64 10.39
C ARG A 108 4.60 -23.94 10.11
N ARG A 109 5.33 -24.98 9.68
CA ARG A 109 4.73 -26.31 9.48
C ARG A 109 4.31 -26.93 10.81
N ALA A 110 5.13 -26.80 11.85
CA ALA A 110 4.80 -27.28 13.18
C ALA A 110 3.57 -26.57 13.77
N ASP A 111 3.50 -25.23 13.66
CA ASP A 111 2.37 -24.43 14.11
C ASP A 111 1.08 -24.80 13.37
N THR A 112 1.16 -25.03 12.05
CA THR A 112 0.01 -25.46 11.25
C THR A 112 -0.47 -26.85 11.65
N THR A 113 0.46 -27.76 11.95
CA THR A 113 0.13 -29.11 12.41
C THR A 113 -0.48 -29.12 13.82
N ALA A 114 0.03 -28.28 14.73
CA ALA A 114 -0.50 -28.10 16.07
C ALA A 114 -1.93 -27.51 16.06
N LEU A 115 -2.19 -26.52 15.20
CA LEU A 115 -3.53 -25.96 15.00
C LEU A 115 -4.50 -26.99 14.41
N ALA A 116 -4.06 -27.84 13.50
CA ALA A 116 -4.87 -28.91 12.94
C ALA A 116 -5.20 -29.99 13.98
N SER A 117 -4.23 -30.36 14.83
CA SER A 117 -4.43 -31.31 15.97
C SER A 117 -5.42 -30.76 17.00
N ALA A 118 -5.30 -29.48 17.37
CA ALA A 118 -6.18 -28.84 18.33
C ALA A 118 -7.64 -28.67 17.82
N ALA A 119 -7.80 -28.61 16.50
CA ALA A 119 -9.13 -28.56 15.86
C ALA A 119 -9.81 -29.97 15.88
N ASP A 120 -9.04 -31.04 15.84
CA ASP A 120 -9.56 -32.44 15.88
C ASP A 120 -9.93 -32.86 17.32
N GLU A 121 -9.30 -32.31 18.35
CA GLU A 121 -9.61 -32.64 19.77
C GLU A 121 -10.92 -31.95 20.26
N ASN A 122 -11.47 -30.98 19.59
CA ASN A 122 -12.66 -30.24 20.02
C ASN A 122 -13.97 -30.65 19.33
N GLY A 123 -14.02 -31.77 18.62
CA GLY A 123 -15.24 -32.18 17.95
C GLY A 123 -15.42 -33.68 17.79
N VAL A 124 -16.20 -34.31 18.67
CA VAL A 124 -17.25 -35.32 18.51
C VAL A 124 -17.36 -36.26 19.71
N PRO A 125 -18.52 -36.46 20.35
CA PRO A 125 -18.75 -37.44 21.39
C PRO A 125 -18.85 -38.88 20.81
N PRO A 126 -18.50 -39.92 21.58
CA PRO A 126 -18.41 -41.31 21.11
C PRO A 126 -19.77 -42.00 21.04
N GLY A 127 -20.08 -42.56 19.91
CA GLY A 127 -21.24 -43.45 19.81
C GLY A 127 -21.55 -43.87 18.38
N ALA A 128 -20.99 -44.99 17.95
CA ALA A 128 -21.60 -46.09 17.17
C ALA A 128 -20.53 -46.90 16.43
N GLN A 129 -20.15 -48.02 17.08
CA GLN A 129 -19.47 -49.14 16.41
C GLN A 129 -20.46 -49.87 15.52
N THR A 130 -20.16 -50.05 14.24
CA THR A 130 -20.62 -51.24 13.49
C THR A 130 -19.57 -51.60 12.43
N ALA A 131 -19.35 -52.91 12.38
CA ALA A 131 -18.30 -53.74 11.78
C ALA A 131 -17.92 -53.51 10.33
N ALA A 132 -16.68 -53.90 10.05
CA ALA A 132 -15.95 -53.99 8.77
C ALA A 132 -16.65 -54.86 7.70
N PRO A 133 -16.19 -54.80 6.41
CA PRO A 133 -15.05 -55.66 6.03
C PRO A 133 -13.97 -54.96 5.15
N ALA A 134 -12.78 -55.56 5.25
CA ALA A 134 -11.59 -55.22 4.54
C ALA A 134 -11.77 -55.28 2.99
N LEU A 135 -11.36 -54.21 2.29
CA LEU A 135 -11.05 -54.30 0.88
C LEU A 135 -9.95 -53.29 0.49
N ALA A 136 -8.85 -53.84 -0.02
CA ALA A 136 -7.88 -53.24 -0.93
C ALA A 136 -7.40 -51.80 -0.69
N ALA A 137 -6.11 -51.66 -0.40
CA ALA A 137 -5.35 -50.43 -0.43
C ALA A 137 -5.57 -49.66 -1.75
N ARG A 138 -6.39 -48.62 -1.64
CA ARG A 138 -6.39 -47.53 -2.64
C ARG A 138 -5.32 -46.53 -2.24
N PRO A 139 -4.55 -45.96 -3.17
CA PRO A 139 -3.65 -44.86 -2.87
C PRO A 139 -4.47 -43.74 -2.26
N SER A 140 -4.01 -43.24 -1.13
CA SER A 140 -4.59 -42.11 -0.42
C SER A 140 -4.87 -40.97 -1.41
N PRO A 141 -6.07 -40.38 -1.41
CA PRO A 141 -6.28 -39.12 -2.11
C PRO A 141 -5.32 -38.12 -1.47
N ARG A 142 -4.46 -37.51 -2.28
CA ARG A 142 -3.81 -36.26 -1.88
C ARG A 142 -4.90 -35.33 -1.34
N PRO A 143 -4.65 -34.61 -0.24
CA PRO A 143 -5.58 -33.58 0.18
C PRO A 143 -5.84 -32.73 -1.04
N ALA A 144 -7.08 -32.59 -1.42
CA ALA A 144 -7.50 -31.55 -2.33
C ALA A 144 -7.23 -30.24 -1.56
N ASP A 145 -5.99 -29.77 -1.63
CA ASP A 145 -5.75 -28.35 -1.54
C ASP A 145 -6.76 -27.73 -2.48
N GLY A 146 -7.65 -26.96 -1.91
CA GLY A 146 -8.60 -26.20 -2.67
C GLY A 146 -7.84 -25.24 -3.54
N ASP A 147 -7.33 -25.83 -4.62
CA ASP A 147 -6.73 -25.15 -5.76
C ASP A 147 -7.85 -24.32 -6.41
N ARG A 148 -8.18 -23.22 -5.77
CA ARG A 148 -8.73 -22.07 -6.44
C ARG A 148 -7.57 -21.43 -7.21
N ASP A 149 -6.86 -22.23 -7.98
CA ASP A 149 -6.13 -21.75 -9.12
C ASP A 149 -7.18 -21.14 -10.05
N ASN A 150 -7.38 -19.86 -9.79
CA ASN A 150 -8.25 -19.03 -10.59
C ASN A 150 -7.79 -19.25 -12.05
N TRP A 151 -8.69 -19.65 -12.97
CA TRP A 151 -8.42 -19.79 -14.41
C TRP A 151 -7.56 -18.63 -14.95
N PHE A 152 -7.65 -17.49 -14.31
CA PHE A 152 -6.96 -16.25 -14.53
C PHE A 152 -5.43 -16.34 -14.29
N THR A 153 -4.99 -17.02 -13.22
CA THR A 153 -3.55 -17.22 -12.94
C THR A 153 -2.93 -18.25 -13.88
N ARG A 154 -3.71 -19.21 -14.36
CA ARG A 154 -3.26 -20.20 -15.35
C ARG A 154 -3.06 -19.59 -16.74
N THR A 155 -3.93 -18.64 -17.14
CA THR A 155 -3.90 -18.03 -18.49
C THR A 155 -2.83 -16.94 -18.61
N LEU A 156 -2.60 -16.16 -17.56
CA LEU A 156 -1.73 -14.96 -17.61
C LEU A 156 -0.38 -15.13 -16.89
N GLY A 157 -0.21 -16.20 -16.11
CA GLY A 157 0.90 -16.33 -15.17
C GLY A 157 0.75 -15.37 -13.97
N ALA A 158 1.46 -15.63 -12.88
CA ALA A 158 1.29 -14.87 -11.62
C ALA A 158 1.56 -13.36 -11.78
N ARG A 159 2.49 -12.96 -12.63
CA ARG A 159 2.79 -11.52 -12.89
C ARG A 159 1.70 -10.86 -13.71
N GLY A 160 1.21 -11.54 -14.74
CA GLY A 160 0.12 -11.03 -15.56
C GLY A 160 -1.18 -10.86 -14.77
N ALA A 161 -1.52 -11.83 -13.94
CA ALA A 161 -2.68 -11.77 -13.06
C ALA A 161 -2.61 -10.57 -12.08
N THR A 162 -1.44 -10.29 -11.50
CA THR A 162 -1.23 -9.13 -10.62
C THR A 162 -1.40 -7.82 -11.40
N LEU A 163 -0.79 -7.69 -12.58
CA LEU A 163 -0.92 -6.49 -13.41
C LEU A 163 -2.37 -6.24 -13.83
N THR A 164 -3.10 -7.27 -14.23
CA THR A 164 -4.51 -7.14 -14.60
C THR A 164 -5.36 -6.72 -13.41
N LEU A 165 -5.10 -7.27 -12.21
CA LEU A 165 -5.80 -6.87 -10.99
C LEU A 165 -5.54 -5.41 -10.64
N LEU A 166 -4.28 -4.96 -10.72
CA LEU A 166 -3.92 -3.56 -10.47
C LEU A 166 -4.56 -2.62 -11.49
N THR A 167 -4.59 -3.00 -12.77
CA THR A 167 -5.27 -2.25 -13.83
C THR A 167 -6.77 -2.16 -13.56
N LEU A 168 -7.40 -3.27 -13.14
CA LEU A 168 -8.81 -3.30 -12.80
C LEU A 168 -9.14 -2.38 -11.62
N ILE A 169 -8.28 -2.37 -10.58
CA ILE A 169 -8.42 -1.47 -9.43
C ILE A 169 -8.35 0.00 -9.88
N VAL A 170 -7.39 0.35 -10.76
CA VAL A 170 -7.27 1.71 -11.29
C VAL A 170 -8.53 2.11 -12.05
N ILE A 171 -9.06 1.23 -12.90
CA ILE A 171 -10.28 1.48 -13.66
C ILE A 171 -11.49 1.64 -12.72
N CYS A 172 -11.69 0.72 -11.77
CA CYS A 172 -12.78 0.80 -10.80
C CYS A 172 -12.69 2.08 -9.96
N CYS A 173 -11.50 2.44 -9.47
CA CYS A 173 -11.29 3.66 -8.71
C CYS A 173 -11.55 4.92 -9.57
N ALA A 174 -11.19 4.93 -10.84
CA ALA A 174 -11.49 6.04 -11.74
C ALA A 174 -13.01 6.17 -11.98
N LEU A 175 -13.73 5.07 -12.14
CA LEU A 175 -15.19 5.06 -12.26
C LEU A 175 -15.86 5.57 -10.97
N VAL A 176 -15.34 5.22 -9.80
CA VAL A 176 -15.83 5.76 -8.51
C VAL A 176 -15.67 7.28 -8.47
N ASN A 177 -14.54 7.83 -8.90
CA ASN A 177 -14.32 9.27 -8.97
C ASN A 177 -15.32 9.96 -9.92
N VAL A 178 -15.47 9.44 -11.14
CA VAL A 178 -16.41 9.99 -12.12
C VAL A 178 -17.85 9.93 -11.60
N SER A 179 -18.25 8.81 -10.98
CA SER A 179 -19.57 8.66 -10.39
C SER A 179 -19.79 9.60 -9.22
N GLY A 180 -18.80 9.79 -8.36
CA GLY A 180 -18.84 10.71 -7.22
C GLY A 180 -18.99 12.16 -7.68
N SER A 181 -18.19 12.58 -8.66
CA SER A 181 -18.28 13.90 -9.27
C SER A 181 -19.67 14.16 -9.88
N ARG A 182 -20.22 13.19 -10.61
CA ARG A 182 -21.57 13.27 -11.15
C ARG A 182 -22.65 13.39 -10.08
N LEU A 183 -22.52 12.62 -9.01
CA LEU A 183 -23.42 12.70 -7.87
C LEU A 183 -23.40 14.11 -7.24
N ALA A 184 -22.20 14.66 -7.04
CA ALA A 184 -22.04 16.00 -6.47
C ALA A 184 -22.69 17.08 -7.35
N VAL A 185 -22.49 17.01 -8.66
CA VAL A 185 -23.11 17.96 -9.62
C VAL A 185 -24.64 17.78 -9.66
N THR A 186 -25.13 16.53 -9.75
CA THR A 186 -26.58 16.27 -9.88
C THR A 186 -27.37 16.78 -8.67
N PHE A 187 -26.79 16.70 -7.47
CA PHE A 187 -27.43 17.15 -6.24
C PHE A 187 -26.98 18.53 -5.78
N ALA A 188 -26.23 19.27 -6.62
CA ALA A 188 -25.65 20.59 -6.30
C ALA A 188 -24.94 20.61 -4.93
N LEU A 189 -24.23 19.52 -4.58
CA LEU A 189 -23.52 19.41 -3.31
C LEU A 189 -22.30 20.34 -3.30
N PRO A 190 -22.02 21.03 -2.17
CA PRO A 190 -20.77 21.78 -2.01
C PRO A 190 -19.59 20.83 -1.74
N LEU A 191 -19.42 19.83 -2.60
CA LEU A 191 -18.41 18.77 -2.54
C LEU A 191 -17.97 18.44 -3.96
N TYR A 192 -16.79 17.85 -4.11
CA TYR A 192 -16.30 17.40 -5.42
C TYR A 192 -16.47 15.89 -5.62
N LEU A 193 -16.24 15.08 -4.57
CA LEU A 193 -16.31 13.61 -4.54
C LEU A 193 -15.51 12.90 -5.65
N ASP A 194 -14.56 13.60 -6.23
CA ASP A 194 -13.74 13.20 -7.38
C ASP A 194 -12.40 12.56 -6.99
N MET A 195 -12.14 12.39 -5.68
CA MET A 195 -10.89 11.86 -5.15
C MET A 195 -11.01 10.59 -4.30
N ILE A 196 -12.20 10.01 -4.17
CA ILE A 196 -12.43 8.80 -3.36
C ILE A 196 -11.57 7.64 -3.90
N GLY A 197 -11.70 7.33 -5.18
CA GLY A 197 -10.92 6.28 -5.83
C GLY A 197 -9.42 6.60 -5.89
N THR A 198 -9.07 7.87 -6.13
CA THR A 198 -7.67 8.35 -6.07
C THR A 198 -7.05 8.06 -4.71
N THR A 199 -7.75 8.37 -3.62
CA THR A 199 -7.29 8.14 -2.25
C THR A 199 -7.13 6.64 -1.97
N ILE A 200 -8.12 5.82 -2.36
CA ILE A 200 -8.06 4.36 -2.21
C ILE A 200 -6.83 3.79 -2.92
N ALA A 201 -6.63 4.10 -4.20
CA ALA A 201 -5.52 3.58 -4.96
C ALA A 201 -4.16 4.06 -4.43
N ALA A 202 -4.06 5.35 -4.07
CA ALA A 202 -2.86 5.94 -3.52
C ALA A 202 -2.45 5.30 -2.19
N ILE A 203 -3.39 4.93 -1.33
CA ILE A 203 -3.12 4.31 -0.03
C ILE A 203 -2.95 2.80 -0.16
N ALA A 204 -3.85 2.11 -0.86
CA ALA A 204 -3.86 0.64 -0.93
C ALA A 204 -2.68 0.06 -1.72
N VAL A 205 -2.31 0.71 -2.82
CA VAL A 205 -1.27 0.22 -3.74
C VAL A 205 -0.01 1.07 -3.60
N GLU A 206 0.03 2.22 -4.27
CA GLU A 206 1.16 3.16 -4.22
C GLU A 206 0.70 4.57 -4.66
N PRO A 207 1.42 5.65 -4.29
CA PRO A 207 1.05 7.02 -4.67
C PRO A 207 0.84 7.18 -6.19
N TRP A 208 1.66 6.51 -6.99
CA TRP A 208 1.62 6.59 -8.46
C TRP A 208 0.37 5.91 -9.07
N PHE A 209 -0.21 4.91 -8.39
CA PHE A 209 -1.51 4.37 -8.81
C PHE A 209 -2.64 5.35 -8.55
N GLY A 210 -2.57 6.13 -7.46
CA GLY A 210 -3.46 7.27 -7.26
C GLY A 210 -3.33 8.31 -8.35
N VAL A 211 -2.11 8.63 -8.79
CA VAL A 211 -1.85 9.51 -9.94
C VAL A 211 -2.47 8.95 -11.23
N ALA A 212 -2.31 7.64 -11.48
CA ALA A 212 -2.93 7.00 -12.64
C ALA A 212 -4.47 7.10 -12.62
N VAL A 213 -5.09 6.92 -11.43
CA VAL A 213 -6.53 7.11 -11.24
C VAL A 213 -6.93 8.56 -11.49
N ALA A 214 -6.18 9.54 -11.00
CA ALA A 214 -6.44 10.96 -11.22
C ALA A 214 -6.43 11.30 -12.72
N ILE A 215 -5.42 10.84 -13.44
CA ILE A 215 -5.31 11.06 -14.90
C ILE A 215 -6.48 10.37 -15.62
N LEU A 216 -6.75 9.11 -15.31
CA LEU A 216 -7.79 8.34 -15.98
C LEU A 216 -9.18 8.93 -15.74
N SER A 217 -9.52 9.29 -14.48
CA SER A 217 -10.84 9.84 -14.15
C SER A 217 -11.13 11.17 -14.85
N HIS A 218 -10.17 12.11 -14.86
CA HIS A 218 -10.34 13.38 -15.56
C HIS A 218 -10.35 13.22 -17.09
N SER A 219 -9.55 12.28 -17.63
CA SER A 219 -9.57 11.94 -19.05
C SER A 219 -10.92 11.32 -19.47
N LEU A 220 -11.47 10.43 -18.65
CA LEU A 220 -12.80 9.85 -18.88
C LEU A 220 -13.90 10.92 -18.80
N GLY A 221 -13.83 11.85 -17.85
CA GLY A 221 -14.74 12.98 -17.76
C GLY A 221 -14.70 13.84 -19.03
N ALA A 222 -13.49 14.18 -19.48
CA ALA A 222 -13.31 15.00 -20.68
C ALA A 222 -13.76 14.31 -21.96
N LEU A 223 -13.34 13.05 -22.18
CA LEU A 223 -13.55 12.35 -23.45
C LEU A 223 -14.94 11.71 -23.56
N ALA A 224 -15.42 11.07 -22.47
CA ALA A 224 -16.67 10.32 -22.50
C ALA A 224 -17.89 11.19 -22.12
N LEU A 225 -17.70 12.22 -21.30
CA LEU A 225 -18.77 13.04 -20.76
C LEU A 225 -18.70 14.50 -21.25
N TRP A 226 -17.74 14.82 -22.13
CA TRP A 226 -17.52 16.17 -22.69
C TRP A 226 -17.24 17.25 -21.63
N GLU A 227 -16.68 16.86 -20.47
CA GLU A 227 -16.34 17.75 -19.36
C GLU A 227 -14.92 18.28 -19.43
N TRP A 228 -14.56 18.90 -20.54
CA TRP A 228 -13.20 19.47 -20.78
C TRP A 228 -12.79 20.49 -19.72
N GLN A 229 -13.76 21.14 -19.10
CA GLN A 229 -13.55 22.15 -18.05
C GLN A 229 -12.94 21.53 -16.77
N GLY A 230 -13.11 20.24 -16.57
CA GLY A 230 -12.52 19.49 -15.43
C GLY A 230 -11.04 19.16 -15.57
N LEU A 231 -10.47 19.21 -16.81
CA LEU A 231 -9.09 18.79 -17.05
C LEU A 231 -8.03 19.54 -16.23
N PRO A 232 -8.07 20.87 -16.05
CA PRO A 232 -7.07 21.55 -15.23
C PRO A 232 -7.03 21.07 -13.78
N PHE A 233 -8.14 20.56 -13.24
CA PHE A 233 -8.21 20.00 -11.88
C PHE A 233 -7.56 18.62 -11.74
N MET A 234 -7.19 17.98 -12.84
CA MET A 234 -6.35 16.78 -12.82
C MET A 234 -5.06 17.01 -12.00
N ILE A 235 -4.46 18.20 -12.11
CA ILE A 235 -3.26 18.56 -11.34
C ILE A 235 -3.56 18.58 -9.84
N VAL A 236 -4.72 19.09 -9.44
CA VAL A 236 -5.18 19.10 -8.03
C VAL A 236 -5.29 17.68 -7.51
N ASN A 237 -5.87 16.79 -8.31
CA ASN A 237 -6.10 15.39 -7.98
C ASN A 237 -4.76 14.62 -7.89
N ILE A 238 -3.80 14.92 -8.79
CA ILE A 238 -2.43 14.37 -8.74
C ILE A 238 -1.72 14.78 -7.44
N VAL A 239 -1.76 16.06 -7.08
CA VAL A 239 -1.16 16.57 -5.83
C VAL A 239 -1.77 15.87 -4.62
N GLY A 240 -3.10 15.74 -4.58
CA GLY A 240 -3.79 15.01 -3.52
C GLY A 240 -3.37 13.54 -3.44
N ALA A 241 -3.27 12.84 -4.58
CA ALA A 241 -2.80 11.45 -4.64
C ALA A 241 -1.41 11.26 -4.02
N LEU A 242 -0.48 12.16 -4.37
CA LEU A 242 0.89 12.10 -3.85
C LEU A 242 0.92 12.37 -2.35
N ILE A 243 0.19 13.38 -1.86
CA ILE A 243 0.15 13.71 -0.43
C ILE A 243 -0.51 12.59 0.36
N TRP A 244 -1.65 12.03 -0.08
CA TRP A 244 -2.27 10.87 0.54
C TRP A 244 -1.31 9.68 0.61
N GLY A 245 -0.74 9.31 -0.52
CA GLY A 245 0.11 8.13 -0.63
C GLY A 245 1.40 8.24 0.17
N TYR A 246 2.13 9.35 0.07
CA TYR A 246 3.35 9.58 0.85
C TYR A 246 3.06 9.92 2.31
N GLY A 247 1.95 10.61 2.59
CA GLY A 247 1.52 10.94 3.94
C GLY A 247 1.30 9.72 4.81
N VAL A 248 0.66 8.69 4.26
CA VAL A 248 0.46 7.42 4.98
C VAL A 248 1.76 6.64 5.11
N ARG A 249 2.58 6.56 4.03
CA ARG A 249 3.79 5.73 4.01
C ARG A 249 5.01 6.38 4.66
N SER A 250 5.36 7.58 4.20
CA SER A 250 6.61 8.23 4.60
C SER A 250 6.47 9.06 5.87
N TRP A 251 5.34 9.74 6.03
CA TRP A 251 5.09 10.59 7.19
C TRP A 251 4.35 9.87 8.32
N ARG A 252 3.97 8.60 8.10
CA ARG A 252 3.25 7.75 9.06
C ARG A 252 1.98 8.40 9.63
N LEU A 253 1.34 9.24 8.83
CA LEU A 253 0.10 9.93 9.22
C LEU A 253 -1.13 9.02 9.14
N GLY A 254 -1.00 7.77 8.69
CA GLY A 254 -2.04 6.75 8.72
C GLY A 254 -2.08 5.90 9.99
N THR A 255 -1.23 6.15 10.99
CA THR A 255 -1.07 5.25 12.16
C THR A 255 -2.11 5.46 13.27
N THR A 256 -2.75 6.62 13.34
CA THR A 256 -3.80 6.92 14.31
C THR A 256 -4.91 7.74 13.65
N PRO A 257 -6.17 7.68 14.16
CA PRO A 257 -7.27 8.45 13.62
C PRO A 257 -6.99 9.94 13.54
N LEU A 258 -6.39 10.50 14.58
CA LEU A 258 -6.06 11.93 14.65
C LEU A 258 -5.02 12.32 13.58
N ARG A 259 -3.98 11.51 13.39
CA ARG A 259 -2.95 11.76 12.37
C ARG A 259 -3.54 11.66 10.96
N TYR A 260 -4.42 10.70 10.75
CA TYR A 260 -5.12 10.54 9.48
C TYR A 260 -6.06 11.70 9.18
N PHE A 261 -6.77 12.19 10.19
CA PHE A 261 -7.57 13.42 10.10
C PHE A 261 -6.69 14.63 9.72
N LEU A 262 -5.55 14.80 10.38
CA LEU A 262 -4.58 15.85 10.03
C LEU A 262 -4.06 15.71 8.60
N LEU A 263 -3.81 14.49 8.13
CA LEU A 263 -3.45 14.25 6.74
C LEU A 263 -4.54 14.72 5.78
N SER A 264 -5.82 14.44 6.08
CA SER A 264 -6.95 14.90 5.27
C SER A 264 -6.99 16.43 5.18
N ILE A 265 -6.72 17.14 6.27
CA ILE A 265 -6.62 18.60 6.30
C ILE A 265 -5.44 19.11 5.46
N ILE A 266 -4.26 18.48 5.57
CA ILE A 266 -3.07 18.82 4.75
C ILE A 266 -3.40 18.66 3.27
N VAL A 267 -4.05 17.56 2.87
CA VAL A 267 -4.47 17.33 1.49
C VAL A 267 -5.45 18.42 1.04
N ALA A 268 -6.45 18.74 1.86
CA ALA A 268 -7.45 19.77 1.54
C ALA A 268 -6.83 21.14 1.30
N ILE A 269 -5.92 21.56 2.18
CA ILE A 269 -5.20 22.83 2.06
C ILE A 269 -4.33 22.84 0.79
N SER A 270 -3.58 21.78 0.56
CA SER A 270 -2.70 21.66 -0.62
C SER A 270 -3.51 21.67 -1.92
N CYS A 271 -4.62 20.94 -1.97
CA CYS A 271 -5.53 20.95 -3.10
C CYS A 271 -6.11 22.36 -3.35
N THR A 272 -6.49 23.07 -2.27
CA THR A 272 -7.01 24.44 -2.36
C THR A 272 -5.97 25.41 -2.90
N ILE A 273 -4.72 25.31 -2.45
CA ILE A 273 -3.63 26.18 -2.94
C ILE A 273 -3.43 26.00 -4.45
N VAL A 274 -3.55 24.78 -4.95
CA VAL A 274 -3.42 24.48 -6.38
C VAL A 274 -4.69 24.85 -7.17
N ALA A 275 -5.87 24.56 -6.61
CA ALA A 275 -7.15 24.79 -7.29
C ALA A 275 -7.50 26.27 -7.41
N THR A 276 -7.21 27.09 -6.39
CA THR A 276 -7.60 28.51 -6.36
C THR A 276 -7.03 29.32 -7.54
N PRO A 277 -5.73 29.24 -7.88
CA PRO A 277 -5.21 29.88 -9.09
C PRO A 277 -5.89 29.39 -10.37
N ILE A 278 -6.19 28.11 -10.47
CA ILE A 278 -6.87 27.53 -11.63
C ILE A 278 -8.26 28.15 -11.76
N ILE A 279 -9.03 28.22 -10.67
CA ILE A 279 -10.38 28.80 -10.66
C ILE A 279 -10.32 30.29 -11.07
N ILE A 280 -9.37 31.04 -10.57
CA ILE A 280 -9.25 32.47 -10.87
C ILE A 280 -8.80 32.70 -12.31
N LEU A 281 -7.77 31.99 -12.76
CA LEU A 281 -7.15 32.25 -14.09
C LEU A 281 -7.98 31.66 -15.23
N VAL A 282 -8.63 30.53 -15.04
CA VAL A 282 -9.37 29.86 -16.13
C VAL A 282 -10.84 30.26 -16.15
N TRP A 283 -11.45 30.53 -14.99
CA TRP A 283 -12.90 30.85 -14.89
C TRP A 283 -13.20 32.21 -14.27
N GLY A 284 -12.20 33.09 -14.10
CA GLY A 284 -12.42 34.43 -13.56
C GLY A 284 -12.94 34.44 -12.11
N GLY A 285 -12.75 33.34 -11.36
CA GLY A 285 -13.25 33.19 -9.99
C GLY A 285 -14.60 32.48 -9.87
N ALA A 286 -15.27 32.12 -10.97
CA ALA A 286 -16.46 31.29 -10.94
C ALA A 286 -16.09 29.82 -10.71
N SER A 287 -16.72 29.15 -9.77
CA SER A 287 -16.50 27.71 -9.54
C SER A 287 -17.35 26.88 -10.50
N ILE A 288 -16.81 25.77 -11.00
CA ILE A 288 -17.59 24.77 -11.77
C ILE A 288 -18.63 24.09 -10.87
N ASN A 289 -18.35 23.98 -9.57
CA ASN A 289 -19.26 23.39 -8.60
C ASN A 289 -20.24 24.46 -8.09
N GLU A 290 -21.52 24.30 -8.40
CA GLU A 290 -22.58 25.26 -8.04
C GLU A 290 -22.68 25.48 -6.53
N GLY A 291 -22.50 24.44 -5.70
CA GLY A 291 -22.52 24.56 -4.25
C GLY A 291 -21.38 25.41 -3.71
N ALA A 292 -20.15 25.21 -4.24
CA ALA A 292 -18.99 26.04 -3.88
C ALA A 292 -19.15 27.47 -4.40
N GLN A 293 -19.73 27.64 -5.58
CA GLN A 293 -20.04 28.95 -6.14
C GLN A 293 -21.02 29.73 -5.28
N GLY A 294 -22.05 29.10 -4.75
CA GLY A 294 -23.01 29.70 -3.82
C GLY A 294 -22.33 30.20 -2.54
N ILE A 295 -21.39 29.46 -1.98
CA ILE A 295 -20.61 29.90 -0.82
C ILE A 295 -19.77 31.13 -1.18
N ALA A 296 -19.06 31.13 -2.30
CA ALA A 296 -18.25 32.25 -2.75
C ALA A 296 -19.10 33.52 -3.00
N ALA A 297 -20.28 33.36 -3.63
CA ALA A 297 -21.21 34.46 -3.86
C ALA A 297 -21.70 35.10 -2.55
N ASN A 298 -22.02 34.31 -1.53
CA ASN A 298 -22.40 34.82 -0.22
C ASN A 298 -21.25 35.58 0.46
N LEU A 299 -20.02 35.11 0.35
CA LEU A 299 -18.84 35.77 0.90
C LEU A 299 -18.54 37.10 0.18
N LEU A 300 -18.74 37.15 -1.15
CA LEU A 300 -18.68 38.39 -1.91
C LEU A 300 -19.76 39.41 -1.48
N ALA A 301 -20.99 38.95 -1.24
CA ALA A 301 -22.07 39.79 -0.73
C ALA A 301 -21.80 40.36 0.67
N LEU A 302 -20.96 39.67 1.47
CA LEU A 302 -20.47 40.13 2.77
C LEU A 302 -19.28 41.08 2.66
N GLY A 303 -18.88 41.50 1.43
CA GLY A 303 -17.83 42.48 1.19
C GLY A 303 -16.41 41.89 1.08
N GLN A 304 -16.26 40.59 0.99
CA GLN A 304 -14.95 40.00 0.71
C GLN A 304 -14.52 40.29 -0.73
N GLY A 305 -13.19 40.47 -0.93
CA GLY A 305 -12.65 40.52 -2.29
C GLY A 305 -12.72 39.15 -2.99
N VAL A 306 -12.74 39.14 -4.33
CA VAL A 306 -12.91 37.92 -5.15
C VAL A 306 -11.94 36.81 -4.73
N ILE A 307 -10.65 37.12 -4.57
CA ILE A 307 -9.63 36.12 -4.20
C ILE A 307 -9.95 35.52 -2.83
N GLY A 308 -10.30 36.35 -1.85
CA GLY A 308 -10.64 35.90 -0.49
C GLY A 308 -11.89 35.03 -0.48
N ALA A 309 -12.93 35.44 -1.19
CA ALA A 309 -14.19 34.68 -1.28
C ALA A 309 -14.00 33.30 -1.92
N VAL A 310 -13.28 33.23 -3.07
CA VAL A 310 -12.97 31.98 -3.78
C VAL A 310 -12.10 31.07 -2.94
N LEU A 311 -11.04 31.61 -2.31
CA LEU A 311 -10.15 30.85 -1.43
C LEU A 311 -10.89 30.27 -0.24
N SER A 312 -11.70 31.08 0.45
CA SER A 312 -12.47 30.64 1.63
C SER A 312 -13.53 29.59 1.27
N ALA A 313 -14.27 29.78 0.18
CA ALA A 313 -15.24 28.82 -0.30
C ALA A 313 -14.58 27.48 -0.66
N ASN A 314 -13.45 27.54 -1.38
CA ASN A 314 -12.74 26.35 -1.83
C ASN A 314 -12.05 25.61 -0.67
N ILE A 315 -11.52 26.31 0.35
CA ILE A 315 -10.98 25.68 1.57
C ILE A 315 -12.07 24.91 2.31
N LEU A 316 -13.22 25.51 2.53
CA LEU A 316 -14.32 24.87 3.26
C LEU A 316 -14.82 23.63 2.53
N THR A 317 -15.11 23.76 1.24
CA THR A 317 -15.54 22.67 0.37
C THR A 317 -14.49 21.57 0.31
N SER A 318 -13.20 21.92 0.16
CA SER A 318 -12.10 20.97 0.08
C SER A 318 -11.89 20.19 1.38
N ILE A 319 -12.01 20.83 2.55
CA ILE A 319 -11.90 20.15 3.83
C ILE A 319 -13.01 19.11 3.99
N MET A 320 -14.27 19.48 3.74
CA MET A 320 -15.40 18.56 3.83
C MET A 320 -15.24 17.38 2.86
N ASP A 321 -14.85 17.67 1.62
CA ASP A 321 -14.65 16.69 0.58
C ASP A 321 -13.53 15.69 0.91
N LYS A 322 -12.38 16.18 1.37
CA LYS A 322 -11.22 15.32 1.69
C LYS A 322 -11.41 14.51 2.97
N LEU A 323 -12.19 15.03 3.92
CA LEU A 323 -12.60 14.24 5.10
C LEU A 323 -13.53 13.10 4.70
N ILE A 324 -14.53 13.36 3.84
CA ILE A 324 -15.44 12.32 3.35
C ILE A 324 -14.70 11.29 2.51
N ALA A 325 -13.90 11.74 1.54
CA ALA A 325 -13.09 10.86 0.70
C ALA A 325 -12.12 10.00 1.51
N GLY A 326 -11.46 10.61 2.49
CA GLY A 326 -10.55 9.93 3.40
C GLY A 326 -11.26 8.89 4.29
N PHE A 327 -12.42 9.23 4.84
CA PHE A 327 -13.23 8.32 5.66
C PHE A 327 -13.72 7.11 4.84
N ILE A 328 -14.22 7.34 3.63
CA ILE A 328 -14.64 6.26 2.74
C ILE A 328 -13.44 5.39 2.38
N ALA A 329 -12.30 6.01 2.04
CA ALA A 329 -11.11 5.27 1.67
C ALA A 329 -10.63 4.33 2.79
N ILE A 330 -10.55 4.81 4.05
CA ILE A 330 -10.12 3.98 5.18
C ILE A 330 -11.12 2.86 5.49
N SER A 331 -12.41 3.11 5.31
CA SER A 331 -13.48 2.12 5.51
C SER A 331 -13.43 0.99 4.47
N VAL A 332 -13.07 1.31 3.22
CA VAL A 332 -12.97 0.35 2.10
C VAL A 332 -11.61 -0.33 2.04
N LEU A 333 -10.57 0.28 2.60
CA LEU A 333 -9.19 -0.17 2.53
C LEU A 333 -8.97 -1.65 2.92
N PRO A 334 -9.54 -2.18 4.02
CA PRO A 334 -9.37 -3.59 4.41
C PRO A 334 -9.83 -4.56 3.31
N TYR A 335 -10.93 -4.25 2.63
CA TYR A 335 -11.49 -5.08 1.56
C TYR A 335 -10.60 -5.06 0.31
N VAL A 336 -10.10 -3.89 -0.06
CA VAL A 336 -9.16 -3.75 -1.19
C VAL A 336 -7.86 -4.47 -0.89
N LEU A 337 -7.31 -4.32 0.33
CA LEU A 337 -6.10 -5.02 0.73
C LEU A 337 -6.28 -6.54 0.79
N ALA A 338 -7.47 -7.04 1.17
CA ALA A 338 -7.77 -8.47 1.14
C ALA A 338 -7.75 -9.04 -0.29
N ALA A 339 -8.20 -8.27 -1.27
CA ALA A 339 -8.19 -8.66 -2.68
C ALA A 339 -6.79 -8.59 -3.32
N LEU A 340 -5.90 -7.74 -2.80
CA LEU A 340 -4.55 -7.58 -3.32
C LEU A 340 -3.61 -8.70 -2.84
N PRO A 341 -2.75 -9.26 -3.71
CA PRO A 341 -1.68 -10.15 -3.29
C PRO A 341 -0.71 -9.39 -2.36
N VAL A 342 -0.16 -10.08 -1.36
CA VAL A 342 0.64 -9.48 -0.28
C VAL A 342 1.78 -8.60 -0.80
N HIS A 343 2.40 -8.99 -1.93
CA HIS A 343 3.50 -8.23 -2.55
C HIS A 343 3.05 -6.95 -3.28
N ALA A 344 1.76 -6.78 -3.54
CA ALA A 344 1.19 -5.59 -4.19
C ALA A 344 0.52 -4.62 -3.20
N ARG A 345 0.54 -4.93 -1.89
CA ARG A 345 -0.02 -4.08 -0.85
C ARG A 345 0.97 -2.97 -0.49
N GLY A 346 0.52 -1.73 -0.61
CA GLY A 346 1.36 -0.57 -0.32
C GLY A 346 1.50 -0.23 1.17
N VAL A 347 0.65 -0.78 2.04
CA VAL A 347 0.63 -0.49 3.49
C VAL A 347 0.39 -1.77 4.26
N GLU A 348 1.19 -2.04 5.29
CA GLU A 348 0.79 -2.95 6.36
C GLU A 348 -0.39 -2.33 7.12
N VAL A 349 -1.45 -3.10 7.24
CA VAL A 349 -2.75 -2.74 7.80
C VAL A 349 -2.64 -1.79 8.99
N ILE A 350 -3.36 -0.66 8.92
CA ILE A 350 -3.74 0.14 10.09
C ILE A 350 -4.26 -0.86 11.14
N PRO A 351 -3.70 -0.87 12.37
CA PRO A 351 -4.09 -1.85 13.39
C PRO A 351 -5.61 -1.88 13.55
N SER A 352 -6.18 -3.08 13.64
CA SER A 352 -7.59 -3.36 13.77
C SER A 352 -8.28 -2.74 15.01
N THR A 353 -7.60 -1.87 15.74
CA THR A 353 -8.10 -1.10 16.88
C THR A 353 -9.07 0.03 16.51
N MET A 354 -9.35 0.24 15.21
CA MET A 354 -10.37 1.21 14.77
C MET A 354 -11.80 0.66 14.76
N HIS A 355 -12.03 -0.61 15.15
CA HIS A 355 -13.36 -1.23 15.18
C HIS A 355 -13.85 -1.53 16.59
N ALA A 356 -13.30 -0.90 17.63
CA ALA A 356 -13.79 -0.98 19.02
C ALA A 356 -14.50 0.32 19.42
#